data_eb3464217274f8c96300f72b68138dbe
#
_entry.id   eb3464217274f8c96300f72b68138dbe
#
_cell.length_a   1.000
_cell.length_b   1.000
_cell.length_c   1.000
_cell.angle_alpha   90.00
_cell.angle_beta   90.00
_cell.angle_gamma   90.00
#
_symmetry.space_group_name_H-M   'P 1'
#
loop_
_entity.id
_entity.type
_entity.pdbx_description
1 polymer ?
#
loop_
_entity_poly.entity_id
_entity_poly.type
_entity_poly.pdbx_seq_one_letter_code
_entity_poly.pdbx_strand_id
1 'polypeptide(L)'
;WKVCLNVFDHMSAVATKTRAMVDAAHAANPRCEVLTTRKSMPGAKDLLTEAVMAGGAFPHRLGLSETVLVFDHHLTFFGGFEAFVEQLPDIKGRCVEKKLFVEADAERARVLARAGVDGIQVDKVPVDELEPLVRELRAIDPHVTLIAAGGVNPQNAGAYAATGVDGLATTAPFSAKPLDMSVRMRPL
;
A
#
# COMPACT_ATOMS: atom_id res chain seq x y z
N TRP A 1 7.69 9.38 32.76
CA TRP A 1 8.66 8.62 31.95
C TRP A 1 8.05 7.31 31.41
N LYS A 2 7.23 6.62 32.22
CA LYS A 2 6.65 5.32 31.83
C LYS A 2 5.75 5.40 30.60
N VAL A 3 4.90 6.43 30.53
CA VAL A 3 4.04 6.68 29.36
C VAL A 3 4.87 6.96 28.10
N CYS A 4 5.88 7.82 28.23
CA CYS A 4 6.78 8.12 27.11
C CYS A 4 7.51 6.87 26.62
N LEU A 5 7.99 6.04 27.55
CA LEU A 5 8.67 4.80 27.22
C LEU A 5 7.76 3.85 26.43
N ASN A 6 6.50 3.68 26.86
CA ASN A 6 5.53 2.86 26.14
C ASN A 6 5.29 3.39 24.70
N VAL A 7 5.22 4.69 24.52
CA VAL A 7 5.09 5.29 23.17
C VAL A 7 6.33 4.99 22.33
N PHE A 8 7.53 5.17 22.89
CA PHE A 8 8.78 4.87 22.19
C PHE A 8 8.88 3.40 21.81
N ASP A 9 8.53 2.48 22.70
CA ASP A 9 8.56 1.05 22.43
C ASP A 9 7.70 0.67 21.21
N HIS A 10 6.48 1.20 21.15
CA HIS A 10 5.57 0.91 20.04
C HIS A 10 5.99 1.59 18.74
N MET A 11 6.26 2.91 18.79
CA MET A 11 6.55 3.68 17.57
C MET A 11 7.89 3.29 16.96
N SER A 12 8.91 3.03 17.79
CA SER A 12 10.21 2.55 17.29
C SER A 12 10.12 1.15 16.68
N ALA A 13 9.26 0.27 17.23
CA ALA A 13 9.02 -1.04 16.65
C ALA A 13 8.36 -0.94 15.26
N VAL A 14 7.35 -0.07 15.13
CA VAL A 14 6.70 0.20 13.83
C VAL A 14 7.71 0.77 12.83
N ALA A 15 8.47 1.79 13.23
CA ALA A 15 9.49 2.41 12.37
C ALA A 15 10.56 1.40 11.93
N THR A 16 11.06 0.56 12.85
CA THR A 16 12.07 -0.47 12.57
C THR A 16 11.54 -1.52 11.59
N LYS A 17 10.31 -2.00 11.79
CA LYS A 17 9.70 -2.96 10.88
C LYS A 17 9.42 -2.37 9.50
N THR A 18 9.01 -1.10 9.47
CA THR A 18 8.84 -0.35 8.23
C THR A 18 10.16 -0.21 7.48
N ARG A 19 11.24 0.21 8.17
CA ARG A 19 12.57 0.32 7.58
C ARG A 19 13.03 -1.00 6.95
N ALA A 20 12.86 -2.11 7.65
CA ALA A 20 13.24 -3.42 7.12
C ALA A 20 12.50 -3.77 5.82
N MET A 21 11.23 -3.36 5.68
CA MET A 21 10.47 -3.55 4.44
C MET A 21 10.96 -2.63 3.32
N VAL A 22 11.23 -1.37 3.63
CA VAL A 22 11.75 -0.38 2.66
C VAL A 22 13.11 -0.83 2.15
N ASP A 23 14.02 -1.23 3.03
CA ASP A 23 15.35 -1.68 2.64
C ASP A 23 15.29 -2.94 1.77
N ALA A 24 14.41 -3.90 2.10
CA ALA A 24 14.20 -5.10 1.29
C ALA A 24 13.61 -4.78 -0.10
N ALA A 25 12.62 -3.88 -0.17
CA ALA A 25 12.02 -3.46 -1.42
C ALA A 25 13.02 -2.70 -2.30
N HIS A 26 13.71 -1.70 -1.73
CA HIS A 26 14.66 -0.87 -2.46
C HIS A 26 15.92 -1.62 -2.91
N ALA A 27 16.34 -2.65 -2.19
CA ALA A 27 17.43 -3.52 -2.62
C ALA A 27 17.09 -4.25 -3.94
N ALA A 28 15.81 -4.56 -4.16
CA ALA A 28 15.33 -5.23 -5.38
C ALA A 28 14.88 -4.24 -6.46
N ASN A 29 14.19 -3.17 -6.07
CA ASN A 29 13.70 -2.13 -6.96
C ASN A 29 13.70 -0.77 -6.22
N PRO A 30 14.70 0.09 -6.44
CA PRO A 30 14.83 1.38 -5.76
C PRO A 30 13.66 2.36 -5.98
N ARG A 31 12.79 2.08 -6.95
CA ARG A 31 11.62 2.93 -7.26
C ARG A 31 10.31 2.37 -6.69
N CYS A 32 10.35 1.19 -6.06
CA CYS A 32 9.15 0.59 -5.49
C CYS A 32 8.88 1.16 -4.10
N GLU A 33 7.76 1.87 -3.95
CA GLU A 33 7.38 2.49 -2.68
C GLU A 33 6.66 1.50 -1.74
N VAL A 34 6.96 1.59 -0.45
CA VAL A 34 6.20 0.86 0.58
C VAL A 34 5.10 1.77 1.11
N LEU A 35 3.86 1.29 1.00
CA LEU A 35 2.65 2.06 1.29
C LEU A 35 1.85 1.38 2.41
N THR A 36 1.58 2.07 3.51
CA THR A 36 0.79 1.50 4.59
C THR A 36 -0.69 1.78 4.43
N THR A 37 -1.53 0.78 4.68
CA THR A 37 -2.98 0.92 4.64
C THR A 37 -3.51 1.77 5.79
N ARG A 38 -4.82 2.12 5.76
CA ARG A 38 -5.49 2.80 6.88
C ARG A 38 -5.97 1.84 7.98
N LYS A 39 -5.65 0.56 7.89
CA LYS A 39 -6.00 -0.47 8.89
C LYS A 39 -5.04 -0.41 10.08
N SER A 40 -5.02 0.72 10.77
CA SER A 40 -4.20 0.98 11.96
C SER A 40 -5.05 1.01 13.22
N MET A 41 -4.40 1.02 14.39
CA MET A 41 -5.10 1.14 15.68
C MET A 41 -5.92 2.42 15.73
N PRO A 42 -7.23 2.36 16.05
CA PRO A 42 -8.06 3.55 16.23
C PRO A 42 -7.47 4.49 17.29
N GLY A 43 -7.47 5.78 17.01
CA GLY A 43 -6.94 6.81 17.91
C GLY A 43 -5.42 7.01 17.88
N ALA A 44 -4.65 6.14 17.20
CA ALA A 44 -3.20 6.24 17.12
C ALA A 44 -2.68 6.64 15.72
N LYS A 45 -3.57 7.11 14.82
CA LYS A 45 -3.25 7.37 13.42
C LYS A 45 -2.03 8.27 13.24
N ASP A 46 -1.97 9.39 13.95
CA ASP A 46 -0.93 10.40 13.75
C ASP A 46 0.44 9.84 14.16
N LEU A 47 0.53 9.23 15.36
CA LEU A 47 1.76 8.61 15.84
C LEU A 47 2.23 7.47 14.92
N LEU A 48 1.29 6.65 14.45
CA LEU A 48 1.63 5.53 13.55
C LEU A 48 2.06 6.03 12.17
N THR A 49 1.49 7.11 11.67
CA THR A 49 1.91 7.75 10.42
C THR A 49 3.34 8.28 10.55
N GLU A 50 3.66 9.00 11.63
CA GLU A 50 5.02 9.47 11.91
C GLU A 50 6.03 8.32 12.00
N ALA A 51 5.68 7.23 12.69
CA ALA A 51 6.55 6.07 12.80
C ALA A 51 6.80 5.39 11.45
N VAL A 52 5.78 5.27 10.59
CA VAL A 52 5.89 4.75 9.24
C VAL A 52 6.80 5.63 8.38
N MET A 53 6.61 6.95 8.41
CA MET A 53 7.43 7.90 7.66
C MET A 53 8.88 7.92 8.16
N ALA A 54 9.11 7.82 9.47
CA ALA A 54 10.45 7.66 10.05
C ALA A 54 11.14 6.37 9.57
N GLY A 55 10.37 5.32 9.30
CA GLY A 55 10.84 4.08 8.67
C GLY A 55 11.12 4.21 7.17
N GLY A 56 10.72 5.31 6.53
CA GLY A 56 10.95 5.58 5.10
C GLY A 56 9.83 5.10 4.18
N ALA A 57 8.69 4.68 4.71
CA ALA A 57 7.49 4.37 3.94
C ALA A 57 6.49 5.53 4.00
N PHE A 58 5.43 5.42 3.20
CA PHE A 58 4.37 6.42 3.16
C PHE A 58 3.00 5.80 3.47
N PRO A 59 2.03 6.56 3.99
CA PRO A 59 0.65 6.11 3.99
C PRO A 59 0.14 6.01 2.55
N HIS A 60 -0.55 4.91 2.22
CA HIS A 60 -1.19 4.76 0.91
C HIS A 60 -2.20 5.88 0.66
N ARG A 61 -3.02 6.17 1.68
CA ARG A 61 -3.93 7.31 1.75
C ARG A 61 -4.13 7.72 3.20
N LEU A 62 -4.14 9.00 3.48
CA LEU A 62 -4.48 9.52 4.81
C LEU A 62 -5.99 9.61 5.04
N GLY A 63 -6.77 9.78 3.95
CA GLY A 63 -8.22 9.95 4.02
C GLY A 63 -8.92 9.71 2.69
N LEU A 64 -10.09 10.36 2.52
CA LEU A 64 -10.91 10.31 1.30
C LEU A 64 -10.61 11.45 0.32
N SER A 65 -9.74 12.37 0.70
CA SER A 65 -9.41 13.55 -0.12
C SER A 65 -8.25 13.34 -1.10
N GLU A 66 -7.68 12.15 -1.14
CA GLU A 66 -6.56 11.79 -2.02
C GLU A 66 -7.02 10.95 -3.20
N THR A 67 -6.32 9.89 -3.57
CA THR A 67 -6.77 8.99 -4.65
C THR A 67 -8.13 8.38 -4.37
N VAL A 68 -8.94 8.23 -5.41
CA VAL A 68 -10.15 7.41 -5.37
C VAL A 68 -9.71 5.95 -5.49
N LEU A 69 -10.08 5.10 -4.55
CA LEU A 69 -9.80 3.66 -4.60
C LEU A 69 -11.11 2.87 -4.48
N VAL A 70 -11.39 2.12 -5.51
CA VAL A 70 -12.58 1.28 -5.63
C VAL A 70 -12.22 -0.15 -5.22
N PHE A 71 -13.02 -0.74 -4.34
CA PHE A 71 -12.95 -2.13 -3.90
C PHE A 71 -14.18 -2.90 -4.37
N ASP A 72 -14.15 -4.22 -4.31
CA ASP A 72 -15.29 -5.09 -4.64
C ASP A 72 -16.61 -4.64 -4.00
N HIS A 73 -16.57 -4.24 -2.73
CA HIS A 73 -17.77 -3.75 -2.03
C HIS A 73 -18.42 -2.54 -2.70
N HIS A 74 -17.63 -1.69 -3.35
CA HIS A 74 -18.14 -0.51 -4.06
C HIS A 74 -18.82 -0.90 -5.38
N LEU A 75 -18.36 -1.98 -6.03
CA LEU A 75 -18.90 -2.45 -7.32
C LEU A 75 -20.39 -2.81 -7.22
N THR A 76 -20.83 -3.26 -6.04
CA THR A 76 -22.25 -3.53 -5.78
C THR A 76 -23.16 -2.33 -6.08
N PHE A 77 -22.68 -1.11 -5.80
CA PHE A 77 -23.45 0.12 -6.03
C PHE A 77 -23.47 0.57 -7.50
N PHE A 78 -22.60 -0.03 -8.32
CA PHE A 78 -22.56 0.19 -9.78
C PHE A 78 -23.36 -0.86 -10.56
N GLY A 79 -23.81 -1.92 -9.89
CA GLY A 79 -24.48 -3.06 -10.55
C GLY A 79 -23.52 -4.18 -10.96
N GLY A 80 -22.29 -4.19 -10.39
CA GLY A 80 -21.25 -5.19 -10.64
C GLY A 80 -20.06 -4.64 -11.41
N PHE A 81 -19.09 -5.52 -11.69
CA PHE A 81 -17.82 -5.12 -12.30
C PHE A 81 -18.00 -4.62 -13.75
N GLU A 82 -18.78 -5.33 -14.56
CA GLU A 82 -19.02 -4.98 -15.97
C GLU A 82 -19.69 -3.61 -16.08
N ALA A 83 -20.75 -3.39 -15.29
CA ALA A 83 -21.45 -2.11 -15.26
C ALA A 83 -20.59 -0.96 -14.72
N PHE A 84 -19.64 -1.24 -13.82
CA PHE A 84 -18.65 -0.27 -13.38
C PHE A 84 -17.68 0.09 -14.52
N VAL A 85 -17.20 -0.90 -15.28
CA VAL A 85 -16.31 -0.68 -16.43
C VAL A 85 -16.99 0.16 -17.51
N GLU A 86 -18.26 -0.08 -17.79
CA GLU A 86 -19.05 0.73 -18.73
C GLU A 86 -19.17 2.20 -18.28
N GLN A 87 -19.23 2.45 -16.97
CA GLN A 87 -19.35 3.78 -16.39
C GLN A 87 -18.01 4.49 -16.16
N LEU A 88 -16.87 3.80 -16.40
CA LEU A 88 -15.53 4.36 -16.13
C LEU A 88 -15.26 5.71 -16.79
N PRO A 89 -15.65 5.99 -18.05
CA PRO A 89 -15.42 7.30 -18.68
C PRO A 89 -16.06 8.44 -17.87
N ASP A 90 -17.30 8.26 -17.42
CA ASP A 90 -18.03 9.26 -16.62
C ASP A 90 -17.41 9.43 -15.23
N ILE A 91 -17.03 8.32 -14.60
CA ILE A 91 -16.36 8.33 -13.29
C ILE A 91 -15.03 9.08 -13.37
N LYS A 92 -14.20 8.77 -14.36
CA LYS A 92 -12.93 9.47 -14.60
C LYS A 92 -13.13 10.94 -14.91
N GLY A 93 -14.13 11.29 -15.68
CA GLY A 93 -14.50 12.69 -15.98
C GLY A 93 -14.79 13.51 -14.71
N ARG A 94 -15.26 12.87 -13.64
CA ARG A 94 -15.48 13.51 -12.34
C ARG A 94 -14.25 13.52 -11.43
N CYS A 95 -13.23 12.74 -11.73
CA CYS A 95 -11.97 12.65 -10.97
C CYS A 95 -10.90 13.64 -11.49
N VAL A 96 -11.27 14.91 -11.71
CA VAL A 96 -10.43 15.92 -12.39
C VAL A 96 -9.05 16.08 -11.75
N GLU A 97 -8.98 16.10 -10.41
CA GLU A 97 -7.70 16.27 -9.67
C GLU A 97 -7.21 14.98 -9.00
N LYS A 98 -7.93 13.86 -9.17
CA LYS A 98 -7.65 12.64 -8.42
C LYS A 98 -7.43 11.46 -9.35
N LYS A 99 -6.44 10.66 -9.04
CA LYS A 99 -6.24 9.37 -9.71
C LYS A 99 -7.29 8.36 -9.25
N LEU A 100 -7.79 7.59 -10.22
CA LEU A 100 -8.71 6.48 -9.96
C LEU A 100 -7.94 5.16 -9.92
N PHE A 101 -7.91 4.55 -8.75
CA PHE A 101 -7.37 3.22 -8.50
C PHE A 101 -8.49 2.22 -8.29
N VAL A 102 -8.27 0.99 -8.73
CA VAL A 102 -9.21 -0.12 -8.51
C VAL A 102 -8.45 -1.32 -7.96
N GLU A 103 -8.97 -1.92 -6.90
CA GLU A 103 -8.46 -3.20 -6.40
C GLU A 103 -9.05 -4.34 -7.24
N ALA A 104 -8.21 -5.25 -7.71
CA ALA A 104 -8.61 -6.32 -8.61
C ALA A 104 -7.69 -7.55 -8.49
N ASP A 105 -8.23 -8.70 -8.88
CA ASP A 105 -7.47 -9.89 -9.21
C ASP A 105 -6.79 -9.76 -10.59
N ALA A 106 -6.04 -10.78 -11.00
CA ALA A 106 -5.29 -10.76 -12.25
C ALA A 106 -6.18 -10.65 -13.50
N GLU A 107 -7.38 -11.25 -13.50
CA GLU A 107 -8.29 -11.23 -14.65
C GLU A 107 -8.89 -9.85 -14.85
N ARG A 108 -9.46 -9.27 -13.79
CA ARG A 108 -10.03 -7.93 -13.80
C ARG A 108 -8.99 -6.84 -14.04
N ALA A 109 -7.75 -7.04 -13.57
CA ALA A 109 -6.65 -6.12 -13.81
C ALA A 109 -6.39 -5.87 -15.30
N ARG A 110 -6.48 -6.93 -16.14
CA ARG A 110 -6.35 -6.82 -17.61
C ARG A 110 -7.46 -5.97 -18.24
N VAL A 111 -8.68 -6.14 -17.75
CA VAL A 111 -9.83 -5.35 -18.23
C VAL A 111 -9.66 -3.89 -17.83
N LEU A 112 -9.28 -3.63 -16.58
CA LEU A 112 -9.08 -2.28 -16.03
C LEU A 112 -7.94 -1.52 -16.74
N ALA A 113 -6.84 -2.21 -17.05
CA ALA A 113 -5.75 -1.61 -17.83
C ALA A 113 -6.21 -1.16 -19.22
N ARG A 114 -7.01 -1.99 -19.93
CA ARG A 114 -7.60 -1.62 -21.23
C ARG A 114 -8.62 -0.48 -21.10
N ALA A 115 -9.34 -0.42 -20.00
CA ALA A 115 -10.32 0.64 -19.73
C ALA A 115 -9.66 1.96 -19.26
N GLY A 116 -8.33 1.98 -19.05
CA GLY A 116 -7.54 3.18 -18.79
C GLY A 116 -7.72 3.76 -17.40
N VAL A 117 -7.82 2.92 -16.34
CA VAL A 117 -7.73 3.39 -14.95
C VAL A 117 -6.32 3.92 -14.67
N ASP A 118 -6.18 4.85 -13.72
CA ASP A 118 -4.88 5.46 -13.42
C ASP A 118 -3.98 4.53 -12.61
N GLY A 119 -4.57 3.58 -11.88
CA GLY A 119 -3.82 2.58 -11.14
C GLY A 119 -4.64 1.35 -10.78
N ILE A 120 -3.94 0.25 -10.61
CA ILE A 120 -4.51 -1.05 -10.24
C ILE A 120 -3.80 -1.54 -8.98
N GLN A 121 -4.57 -1.82 -7.94
CA GLN A 121 -4.09 -2.51 -6.76
C GLN A 121 -4.37 -4.00 -6.93
N VAL A 122 -3.33 -4.76 -7.25
CA VAL A 122 -3.44 -6.20 -7.47
C VAL A 122 -3.44 -6.91 -6.12
N ASP A 123 -4.56 -7.56 -5.75
CA ASP A 123 -4.73 -8.18 -4.43
C ASP A 123 -4.41 -9.67 -4.45
N LYS A 124 -3.53 -10.10 -3.54
CA LYS A 124 -3.17 -11.50 -3.26
C LYS A 124 -2.68 -12.33 -4.46
N VAL A 125 -2.12 -11.71 -5.47
CA VAL A 125 -1.48 -12.43 -6.57
C VAL A 125 -0.08 -12.88 -6.11
N PRO A 126 0.25 -14.17 -6.23
CA PRO A 126 1.57 -14.70 -5.89
C PRO A 126 2.69 -14.06 -6.74
N VAL A 127 3.90 -14.00 -6.19
CA VAL A 127 5.06 -13.31 -6.84
C VAL A 127 5.36 -13.90 -8.22
N ASP A 128 5.29 -15.21 -8.36
CA ASP A 128 5.56 -15.93 -9.62
C ASP A 128 4.51 -15.66 -10.72
N GLU A 129 3.27 -15.38 -10.33
CA GLU A 129 2.21 -14.96 -11.25
C GLU A 129 2.21 -13.44 -11.48
N LEU A 130 2.68 -12.67 -10.50
CA LEU A 130 2.64 -11.21 -10.54
C LEU A 130 3.64 -10.63 -11.56
N GLU A 131 4.84 -11.17 -11.66
CA GLU A 131 5.86 -10.65 -12.60
C GLU A 131 5.40 -10.71 -14.07
N PRO A 132 4.89 -11.85 -14.60
CA PRO A 132 4.34 -11.89 -15.95
C PRO A 132 3.10 -10.98 -16.11
N LEU A 133 2.25 -10.88 -15.08
CA LEU A 133 1.10 -9.98 -15.10
C LEU A 133 1.52 -8.51 -15.21
N VAL A 134 2.52 -8.07 -14.43
CA VAL A 134 3.05 -6.70 -14.51
C VAL A 134 3.53 -6.37 -15.92
N ARG A 135 4.28 -7.28 -16.57
CA ARG A 135 4.73 -7.09 -17.96
C ARG A 135 3.57 -6.98 -18.93
N GLU A 136 2.54 -7.81 -18.77
CA GLU A 136 1.34 -7.77 -19.59
C GLU A 136 0.56 -6.45 -19.42
N LEU A 137 0.33 -6.02 -18.17
CA LEU A 137 -0.39 -4.78 -17.88
C LEU A 137 0.37 -3.54 -18.43
N ARG A 138 1.70 -3.53 -18.31
CA ARG A 138 2.55 -2.47 -18.89
C ARG A 138 2.53 -2.46 -20.42
N ALA A 139 2.35 -3.60 -21.06
CA ALA A 139 2.19 -3.67 -22.53
C ALA A 139 0.82 -3.13 -22.99
N ILE A 140 -0.21 -3.23 -22.15
CA ILE A 140 -1.54 -2.66 -22.41
C ILE A 140 -1.52 -1.15 -22.17
N ASP A 141 -1.04 -0.71 -21.00
CA ASP A 141 -0.90 0.69 -20.60
C ASP A 141 0.44 0.91 -19.88
N PRO A 142 1.43 1.54 -20.55
CA PRO A 142 2.73 1.81 -19.95
C PRO A 142 2.69 2.83 -18.78
N HIS A 143 1.59 3.57 -18.63
CA HIS A 143 1.44 4.61 -17.61
C HIS A 143 0.63 4.17 -16.40
N VAL A 144 0.00 3.00 -16.42
CA VAL A 144 -0.78 2.49 -15.28
C VAL A 144 0.11 2.31 -14.05
N THR A 145 -0.32 2.83 -12.92
CA THR A 145 0.37 2.59 -11.63
C THR A 145 -0.04 1.23 -11.07
N LEU A 146 0.93 0.37 -10.76
CA LEU A 146 0.68 -0.99 -10.25
C LEU A 146 1.13 -1.11 -8.80
N ILE A 147 0.21 -1.48 -7.93
CA ILE A 147 0.45 -1.69 -6.50
C ILE A 147 0.13 -3.14 -6.16
N ALA A 148 1.08 -3.86 -5.56
CA ALA A 148 0.82 -5.19 -5.02
C ALA A 148 0.27 -5.07 -3.60
N ALA A 149 -0.80 -5.83 -3.30
CA ALA A 149 -1.44 -5.90 -2.00
C ALA A 149 -1.72 -7.35 -1.59
N GLY A 150 -2.01 -7.54 -0.30
CA GLY A 150 -2.36 -8.85 0.22
C GLY A 150 -1.15 -9.68 0.68
N GLY A 151 -0.90 -9.70 2.00
CA GLY A 151 0.14 -10.53 2.61
C GLY A 151 1.58 -10.03 2.50
N VAL A 152 1.81 -8.81 1.98
CA VAL A 152 3.16 -8.23 1.90
C VAL A 152 3.71 -7.94 3.30
N ASN A 153 4.94 -8.38 3.55
CA ASN A 153 5.61 -8.32 4.84
C ASN A 153 7.15 -8.20 4.65
N PRO A 154 7.95 -8.00 5.71
CA PRO A 154 9.40 -7.84 5.57
C PRO A 154 10.14 -8.98 4.86
N GLN A 155 9.63 -10.21 4.94
CA GLN A 155 10.27 -11.40 4.37
C GLN A 155 10.07 -11.52 2.86
N ASN A 156 8.97 -10.96 2.32
CA ASN A 156 8.63 -11.08 0.91
C ASN A 156 8.61 -9.73 0.14
N ALA A 157 8.79 -8.59 0.82
CA ALA A 157 8.75 -7.27 0.19
C ALA A 157 9.74 -7.14 -0.98
N GLY A 158 10.96 -7.65 -0.84
CA GLY A 158 11.95 -7.65 -1.92
C GLY A 158 11.50 -8.46 -3.13
N ALA A 159 10.92 -9.63 -2.92
CA ALA A 159 10.41 -10.48 -4.01
C ALA A 159 9.26 -9.80 -4.76
N TYR A 160 8.31 -9.19 -4.04
CA TYR A 160 7.23 -8.41 -4.66
C TYR A 160 7.78 -7.18 -5.41
N ALA A 161 8.73 -6.45 -4.85
CA ALA A 161 9.33 -5.28 -5.50
C ALA A 161 10.07 -5.66 -6.80
N ALA A 162 10.72 -6.84 -6.82
CA ALA A 162 11.42 -7.35 -8.00
C ALA A 162 10.51 -7.64 -9.20
N THR A 163 9.19 -7.83 -8.99
CA THR A 163 8.22 -8.03 -10.09
C THR A 163 8.02 -6.80 -10.96
N GLY A 164 8.51 -5.62 -10.54
CA GLY A 164 8.38 -4.38 -11.29
C GLY A 164 7.12 -3.57 -10.97
N VAL A 165 6.42 -3.87 -9.88
CA VAL A 165 5.34 -3.01 -9.36
C VAL A 165 5.90 -1.67 -8.85
N ASP A 166 5.06 -0.62 -8.86
CA ASP A 166 5.43 0.71 -8.40
C ASP A 166 5.33 0.85 -6.88
N GLY A 167 4.49 0.02 -6.25
CA GLY A 167 4.29 0.08 -4.81
C GLY A 167 3.81 -1.21 -4.17
N LEU A 168 4.01 -1.31 -2.86
CA LEU A 168 3.61 -2.43 -2.01
C LEU A 168 2.65 -1.92 -0.94
N ALA A 169 1.35 -2.27 -1.02
CA ALA A 169 0.38 -1.91 0.02
C ALA A 169 0.35 -2.96 1.14
N THR A 170 0.57 -2.52 2.38
CA THR A 170 0.72 -3.42 3.52
C THR A 170 0.16 -2.87 4.83
N THR A 171 -0.23 -3.78 5.74
CA THR A 171 -0.53 -3.48 7.15
C THR A 171 0.56 -4.00 8.10
N ALA A 172 1.56 -4.70 7.57
CA ALA A 172 2.55 -5.43 8.37
C ALA A 172 3.28 -4.56 9.42
N PRO A 173 3.62 -3.28 9.17
CA PRO A 173 4.23 -2.44 10.19
C PRO A 173 3.41 -2.34 11.48
N PHE A 174 2.09 -2.23 11.38
CA PHE A 174 1.20 -2.04 12.52
C PHE A 174 1.08 -3.27 13.44
N SER A 175 1.59 -4.42 13.03
CA SER A 175 1.69 -5.64 13.86
C SER A 175 3.08 -5.84 14.46
N ALA A 176 3.91 -4.80 14.52
CA ALA A 176 5.20 -4.85 15.20
C ALA A 176 5.00 -5.08 16.70
N LYS A 177 5.79 -5.98 17.28
CA LYS A 177 5.83 -6.13 18.74
C LYS A 177 6.59 -4.96 19.35
N PRO A 178 6.13 -4.35 20.45
CA PRO A 178 6.85 -3.28 21.12
C PRO A 178 8.29 -3.69 21.44
N LEU A 179 9.20 -2.75 21.35
CA LEU A 179 10.56 -2.94 21.84
C LEU A 179 10.54 -2.90 23.37
N ASP A 180 11.54 -3.47 24.00
CA ASP A 180 11.71 -3.44 25.46
C ASP A 180 12.83 -2.46 25.82
N MET A 181 12.52 -1.17 25.72
CA MET A 181 13.47 -0.10 26.05
C MET A 181 13.51 0.14 27.55
N SER A 182 14.66 0.57 28.05
CA SER A 182 14.85 0.95 29.45
C SER A 182 15.30 2.42 29.58
N VAL A 183 15.00 3.01 30.74
CA VAL A 183 15.42 4.37 31.08
C VAL A 183 16.39 4.33 32.27
N ARG A 184 17.44 5.14 32.21
CA ARG A 184 18.33 5.39 33.36
C ARG A 184 18.16 6.83 33.82
N MET A 185 17.84 7.01 35.09
CA MET A 185 17.77 8.32 35.73
C MET A 185 19.04 8.55 36.53
N ARG A 186 19.57 9.76 36.48
CA ARG A 186 20.71 10.20 37.27
C ARG A 186 20.34 11.54 37.93
N PRO A 187 20.70 11.76 39.19
CA PRO A 187 20.62 13.11 39.77
C PRO A 187 21.53 14.06 38.97
N LEU A 188 21.12 15.34 38.91
CA LEU A 188 21.90 16.43 38.35
C LEU A 188 23.10 16.75 39.22
#